data_80ac8c93219f8bb2942980ae9e310ae6
#
_entry.id   80ac8c93219f8bb2942980ae9e310ae6
#
_cell.length_a   1.000
_cell.length_b   1.000
_cell.length_c   1.000
_cell.angle_alpha   90.00
_cell.angle_beta   90.00
_cell.angle_gamma   90.00
#
_symmetry.space_group_name_H-M   'P 1'
#
loop_
_entity.id
_entity.type
_entity.pdbx_description
1 polymer ?
#
loop_
_entity_poly.entity_id
_entity_poly.type
_entity_poly.pdbx_seq_one_letter_code
_entity_poly.pdbx_strand_id
1 'polypeptide(L)'
;MNLELIVDPLFRTPFLVGLIMSAVLPLLGNLLRLRDEWLAALGLAYLAGASGLIGLAVGIPAVLGAPLGALAGAIAKAFGQFRGNTVYAMMVLIGWAATMLVAANSVLGSAVGHALVEGQLYFAGTIHLAAAAVVGVLVVVGLPVLMPTLIRSRLLPGHEVSNRLKAWRWHFGFDVLAALGMAIGAGTIGLMAAFALAFVPPWAAFRISRNWRHCTLISAGIGVVAYIIAFALALSLDQPFGPVLVAVLVVSTGAAVMIRSY
;
A
#
# COMPACT_ATOMS: atom_id res chain seq x y z
N MET A 1 -18.85 -18.09 16.45
CA MET A 1 -17.65 -17.35 15.95
C MET A 1 -16.47 -17.97 16.65
N ASN A 2 -15.76 -18.88 15.96
CA ASN A 2 -14.63 -19.60 16.56
C ASN A 2 -13.43 -18.66 16.69
N LEU A 3 -13.37 -17.90 17.79
CA LEU A 3 -12.20 -17.08 18.15
C LEU A 3 -10.92 -17.94 18.31
N GLU A 4 -11.06 -19.24 18.47
CA GLU A 4 -9.96 -20.21 18.53
C GLU A 4 -9.15 -20.24 17.22
N LEU A 5 -9.77 -19.96 16.05
CA LEU A 5 -9.09 -19.90 14.77
C LEU A 5 -8.09 -18.73 14.69
N ILE A 6 -8.37 -17.60 15.36
CA ILE A 6 -7.47 -16.44 15.38
C ILE A 6 -6.23 -16.71 16.24
N VAL A 7 -6.36 -17.61 17.22
CA VAL A 7 -5.28 -17.98 18.17
C VAL A 7 -4.44 -19.15 17.63
N ASP A 8 -4.89 -19.81 16.56
CA ASP A 8 -4.15 -20.92 15.94
C ASP A 8 -2.75 -20.42 15.51
N PRO A 9 -1.69 -21.16 15.88
CA PRO A 9 -0.32 -20.83 15.46
C PRO A 9 -0.15 -20.62 13.96
N LEU A 10 -0.97 -21.26 13.13
CA LEU A 10 -0.96 -21.13 11.68
C LEU A 10 -1.29 -19.70 11.21
N PHE A 11 -2.23 -19.03 11.87
CA PHE A 11 -2.69 -17.69 11.48
C PHE A 11 -1.95 -16.54 12.16
N ARG A 12 -1.08 -16.81 13.13
CA ARG A 12 -0.33 -15.75 13.86
C ARG A 12 0.56 -14.92 12.94
N THR A 13 1.35 -15.58 12.09
CA THR A 13 2.26 -14.87 11.17
C THR A 13 1.48 -14.06 10.14
N PRO A 14 0.50 -14.60 9.41
CA PRO A 14 -0.40 -13.84 8.55
C PRO A 14 -1.05 -12.65 9.25
N PHE A 15 -1.60 -12.86 10.44
CA PHE A 15 -2.25 -11.80 11.21
C PHE A 15 -1.29 -10.65 11.53
N LEU A 16 -0.08 -10.93 11.98
CA LEU A 16 0.92 -9.91 12.28
C LEU A 16 1.38 -9.14 11.04
N VAL A 17 1.58 -9.84 9.91
CA VAL A 17 1.93 -9.19 8.64
C VAL A 17 0.86 -8.18 8.22
N GLY A 18 -0.40 -8.62 8.19
CA GLY A 18 -1.50 -7.74 7.81
C GLY A 18 -1.73 -6.60 8.81
N LEU A 19 -1.54 -6.85 10.11
CA LEU A 19 -1.65 -5.82 11.15
C LEU A 19 -0.61 -4.71 10.95
N ILE A 20 0.65 -5.07 10.68
CA ILE A 20 1.70 -4.10 10.38
C ILE A 20 1.33 -3.31 9.12
N MET A 21 0.95 -3.99 8.04
CA MET A 21 0.64 -3.32 6.78
C MET A 21 -0.61 -2.45 6.88
N SER A 22 -1.62 -2.84 7.66
CA SER A 22 -2.84 -2.06 7.88
C SER A 22 -2.60 -0.74 8.65
N ALA A 23 -1.52 -0.65 9.42
CA ALA A 23 -1.07 0.60 10.03
C ALA A 23 -0.17 1.42 9.09
N VAL A 24 0.76 0.76 8.40
CA VAL A 24 1.80 1.40 7.57
C VAL A 24 1.25 2.02 6.30
N LEU A 25 0.37 1.31 5.58
CA LEU A 25 -0.16 1.80 4.30
C LEU A 25 -0.98 3.09 4.43
N PRO A 26 -1.87 3.25 5.44
CA PRO A 26 -2.54 4.53 5.65
C PRO A 26 -1.59 5.68 5.99
N LEU A 27 -0.49 5.41 6.71
CA LEU A 27 0.52 6.44 7.00
C LEU A 27 1.17 6.96 5.71
N LEU A 28 1.56 6.07 4.80
CA LEU A 28 2.08 6.44 3.47
C LEU A 28 1.01 7.15 2.65
N GLY A 29 -0.22 6.66 2.68
CA GLY A 29 -1.37 7.22 1.98
C GLY A 29 -1.69 8.66 2.38
N ASN A 30 -1.50 9.04 3.64
CA ASN A 30 -1.65 10.43 4.09
C ASN A 30 -0.73 11.39 3.33
N LEU A 31 0.53 11.03 3.12
CA LEU A 31 1.48 11.85 2.37
C LEU A 31 1.25 11.79 0.86
N LEU A 32 0.85 10.64 0.31
CA LEU A 32 0.43 10.54 -1.09
C LEU A 32 -0.74 11.48 -1.37
N ARG A 33 -1.73 11.52 -0.46
CA ARG A 33 -2.86 12.42 -0.56
C ARG A 33 -2.46 13.89 -0.42
N LEU A 34 -1.56 14.21 0.52
CA LEU A 34 -1.05 15.56 0.69
C LEU A 34 -0.36 16.08 -0.58
N ARG A 35 0.36 15.20 -1.28
CA ARG A 35 1.06 15.52 -2.55
C ARG A 35 0.14 15.52 -3.76
N ASP A 36 -1.14 15.14 -3.59
CA ASP A 36 -2.10 14.91 -4.67
C ASP A 36 -1.64 13.81 -5.67
N GLU A 37 -0.92 12.82 -5.14
CA GLU A 37 -0.39 11.66 -5.88
C GLU A 37 -1.06 10.35 -5.41
N TRP A 38 -2.36 10.38 -5.15
CA TRP A 38 -3.09 9.22 -4.62
C TRP A 38 -3.07 7.99 -5.54
N LEU A 39 -2.93 8.19 -6.86
CA LEU A 39 -2.83 7.10 -7.83
C LEU A 39 -1.48 6.36 -7.74
N ALA A 40 -0.48 6.94 -7.06
CA ALA A 40 0.80 6.30 -6.81
C ALA A 40 0.67 4.95 -6.12
N ALA A 41 -0.22 4.85 -5.13
CA ALA A 41 -0.45 3.60 -4.44
C ALA A 41 -0.84 2.47 -5.41
N LEU A 42 -1.75 2.75 -6.34
CA LEU A 42 -2.19 1.77 -7.33
C LEU A 42 -1.09 1.47 -8.36
N GLY A 43 -0.45 2.51 -8.91
CA GLY A 43 0.61 2.35 -9.91
C GLY A 43 1.80 1.54 -9.42
N LEU A 44 2.28 1.85 -8.22
CA LEU A 44 3.39 1.12 -7.59
C LEU A 44 3.00 -0.32 -7.24
N ALA A 45 1.76 -0.56 -6.80
CA ALA A 45 1.26 -1.91 -6.52
C ALA A 45 1.19 -2.77 -7.79
N TYR A 46 0.72 -2.22 -8.91
CA TYR A 46 0.70 -2.95 -10.19
C TYR A 46 2.10 -3.28 -10.71
N LEU A 47 3.05 -2.34 -10.62
CA LEU A 47 4.43 -2.63 -10.99
C LEU A 47 5.06 -3.68 -10.08
N ALA A 48 4.76 -3.63 -8.79
CA ALA A 48 5.20 -4.65 -7.83
C ALA A 48 4.63 -6.03 -8.18
N GLY A 49 3.33 -6.10 -8.45
CA GLY A 49 2.68 -7.35 -8.86
C GLY A 49 3.29 -7.94 -10.12
N ALA A 50 3.45 -7.13 -11.16
CA ALA A 50 4.06 -7.54 -12.43
C ALA A 50 5.48 -8.07 -12.24
N SER A 51 6.33 -7.33 -11.52
CA SER A 51 7.71 -7.74 -11.29
C SER A 51 7.84 -8.92 -10.32
N GLY A 52 6.91 -9.07 -9.37
CA GLY A 52 6.80 -10.26 -8.53
C GLY A 52 6.52 -11.52 -9.36
N LEU A 53 5.58 -11.44 -10.32
CA LEU A 53 5.27 -12.53 -11.26
C LEU A 53 6.43 -12.84 -12.20
N ILE A 54 7.06 -11.82 -12.78
CA ILE A 54 8.25 -11.98 -13.62
C ILE A 54 9.37 -12.66 -12.81
N GLY A 55 9.58 -12.20 -11.58
CA GLY A 55 10.55 -12.80 -10.66
C GLY A 55 10.29 -14.30 -10.46
N LEU A 56 9.04 -14.68 -10.15
CA LEU A 56 8.67 -16.08 -9.99
C LEU A 56 8.92 -16.91 -11.26
N ALA A 57 8.66 -16.34 -12.44
CA ALA A 57 8.89 -17.02 -13.71
C ALA A 57 10.38 -17.31 -13.96
N VAL A 58 11.29 -16.50 -13.38
CA VAL A 58 12.75 -16.70 -13.47
C VAL A 58 13.37 -17.30 -12.19
N GLY A 59 12.53 -17.79 -11.26
CA GLY A 59 12.98 -18.46 -10.03
C GLY A 59 13.35 -17.54 -8.87
N ILE A 60 13.00 -16.24 -8.94
CA ILE A 60 13.21 -15.28 -7.86
C ILE A 60 11.93 -15.23 -7.00
N PRO A 61 12.02 -15.34 -5.66
CA PRO A 61 10.86 -15.21 -4.78
C PRO A 61 10.12 -13.87 -5.00
N ALA A 62 8.79 -13.90 -5.03
CA ALA A 62 7.96 -12.69 -5.27
C ALA A 62 8.24 -11.56 -4.27
N VAL A 63 8.58 -11.91 -3.01
CA VAL A 63 8.95 -10.93 -1.95
C VAL A 63 10.17 -10.09 -2.34
N LEU A 64 11.08 -10.62 -3.16
CA LEU A 64 12.24 -9.90 -3.68
C LEU A 64 11.95 -9.25 -5.03
N GLY A 65 11.19 -9.93 -5.89
CA GLY A 65 10.83 -9.42 -7.21
C GLY A 65 9.91 -8.20 -7.15
N ALA A 66 8.90 -8.22 -6.29
CA ALA A 66 7.91 -7.14 -6.18
C ALA A 66 8.52 -5.76 -5.82
N PRO A 67 9.41 -5.64 -4.83
CA PRO A 67 10.08 -4.37 -4.55
C PRO A 67 10.89 -3.81 -5.72
N LEU A 68 11.50 -4.67 -6.55
CA LEU A 68 12.30 -4.21 -7.69
C LEU A 68 11.47 -3.44 -8.71
N GLY A 69 10.27 -3.92 -9.06
CA GLY A 69 9.40 -3.21 -10.00
C GLY A 69 8.83 -1.91 -9.43
N ALA A 70 8.43 -1.91 -8.17
CA ALA A 70 7.97 -0.70 -7.52
C ALA A 70 9.07 0.37 -7.42
N LEU A 71 10.31 -0.04 -7.07
CA LEU A 71 11.46 0.85 -7.04
C LEU A 71 11.83 1.35 -8.44
N ALA A 72 11.76 0.51 -9.47
CA ALA A 72 11.95 0.94 -10.86
C ALA A 72 10.93 2.02 -11.24
N GLY A 73 9.67 1.87 -10.80
CA GLY A 73 8.65 2.90 -10.96
C GLY A 73 8.98 4.21 -10.26
N ALA A 74 9.44 4.15 -9.01
CA ALA A 74 9.87 5.34 -8.26
C ALA A 74 11.07 6.05 -8.93
N ILE A 75 12.03 5.28 -9.43
CA ILE A 75 13.19 5.77 -10.19
C ILE A 75 12.74 6.41 -11.51
N ALA A 76 11.88 5.73 -12.27
CA ALA A 76 11.35 6.24 -13.53
C ALA A 76 10.61 7.57 -13.34
N LYS A 77 9.84 7.73 -12.26
CA LYS A 77 9.24 9.01 -11.89
C LYS A 77 10.28 10.08 -11.58
N ALA A 78 11.33 9.75 -10.82
CA ALA A 78 12.34 10.72 -10.40
C ALA A 78 13.13 11.31 -11.58
N PHE A 79 13.38 10.51 -12.61
CA PHE A 79 14.12 10.89 -13.81
C PHE A 79 13.21 11.25 -15.00
N GLY A 80 11.92 10.90 -14.95
CA GLY A 80 10.96 11.16 -16.01
C GLY A 80 10.52 12.63 -16.05
N GLN A 81 10.08 13.06 -17.24
CA GLN A 81 9.49 14.39 -17.43
C GLN A 81 8.00 14.45 -17.04
N PHE A 82 7.38 13.31 -16.81
CA PHE A 82 5.98 13.22 -16.41
C PHE A 82 5.81 13.50 -14.91
N ARG A 83 4.76 14.25 -14.57
CA ARG A 83 4.48 14.64 -13.18
C ARG A 83 3.04 14.29 -12.81
N GLY A 84 2.80 14.12 -11.49
CA GLY A 84 1.47 13.89 -10.95
C GLY A 84 0.90 12.50 -11.28
N ASN A 85 -0.41 12.40 -11.26
CA ASN A 85 -1.13 11.14 -11.41
C ASN A 85 -1.00 10.48 -12.81
N THR A 86 -0.62 11.23 -13.85
CA THR A 86 -0.43 10.69 -15.19
C THR A 86 0.66 9.61 -15.23
N VAL A 87 1.80 9.83 -14.54
CA VAL A 87 2.88 8.84 -14.44
C VAL A 87 2.36 7.54 -13.83
N TYR A 88 1.60 7.66 -12.76
CA TYR A 88 1.07 6.51 -12.05
C TYR A 88 -0.03 5.79 -12.84
N ALA A 89 -0.84 6.52 -13.62
CA ALA A 89 -1.78 5.89 -14.55
C ALA A 89 -1.04 5.03 -15.59
N MET A 90 0.07 5.52 -16.15
CA MET A 90 0.91 4.72 -17.04
C MET A 90 1.52 3.50 -16.34
N MET A 91 1.95 3.64 -15.08
CA MET A 91 2.43 2.51 -14.29
C MET A 91 1.34 1.45 -14.08
N VAL A 92 0.10 1.86 -13.84
CA VAL A 92 -1.05 0.93 -13.75
C VAL A 92 -1.21 0.15 -15.04
N LEU A 93 -1.23 0.84 -16.18
CA LEU A 93 -1.43 0.21 -17.49
C LEU A 93 -0.29 -0.75 -17.83
N ILE A 94 0.96 -0.32 -17.65
CA ILE A 94 2.15 -1.16 -17.90
C ILE A 94 2.16 -2.37 -16.96
N GLY A 95 1.95 -2.14 -15.65
CA GLY A 95 1.94 -3.21 -14.67
C GLY A 95 0.80 -4.21 -14.90
N TRP A 96 -0.39 -3.72 -15.23
CA TRP A 96 -1.53 -4.58 -15.58
C TRP A 96 -1.24 -5.42 -16.83
N ALA A 97 -0.78 -4.78 -17.91
CA ALA A 97 -0.47 -5.47 -19.15
C ALA A 97 0.63 -6.53 -18.95
N ALA A 98 1.71 -6.19 -18.26
CA ALA A 98 2.78 -7.12 -17.94
C ALA A 98 2.28 -8.31 -17.10
N THR A 99 1.46 -8.04 -16.07
CA THR A 99 0.84 -9.09 -15.24
C THR A 99 0.01 -10.05 -16.09
N MET A 100 -0.85 -9.52 -16.97
CA MET A 100 -1.71 -10.34 -17.83
C MET A 100 -0.92 -11.15 -18.86
N LEU A 101 0.11 -10.54 -19.47
CA LEU A 101 0.97 -11.24 -20.44
C LEU A 101 1.75 -12.38 -19.78
N VAL A 102 2.32 -12.16 -18.61
CA VAL A 102 3.03 -13.22 -17.87
C VAL A 102 2.06 -14.31 -17.42
N ALA A 103 0.89 -13.94 -16.91
CA ALA A 103 -0.14 -14.89 -16.50
C ALA A 103 -0.60 -15.77 -17.65
N ALA A 104 -0.81 -15.20 -18.84
CA ALA A 104 -1.25 -15.93 -20.03
C ALA A 104 -0.20 -16.89 -20.59
N ASN A 105 1.10 -16.60 -20.38
CA ASN A 105 2.22 -17.36 -20.96
C ASN A 105 2.97 -18.26 -19.97
N SER A 106 2.49 -18.37 -18.72
CA SER A 106 3.12 -19.23 -17.72
C SER A 106 2.10 -20.16 -17.07
N VAL A 107 2.48 -21.43 -16.90
CA VAL A 107 1.60 -22.45 -16.26
C VAL A 107 1.24 -22.09 -14.80
N LEU A 108 2.16 -21.41 -14.11
CA LEU A 108 1.94 -20.88 -12.76
C LEU A 108 1.22 -19.52 -12.76
N GLY A 109 1.20 -18.83 -13.90
CA GLY A 109 0.78 -17.43 -13.98
C GLY A 109 -0.71 -17.20 -13.72
N SER A 110 -1.58 -18.11 -14.14
CA SER A 110 -3.02 -17.96 -13.90
C SER A 110 -3.36 -18.08 -12.41
N ALA A 111 -2.82 -19.08 -11.72
CA ALA A 111 -3.06 -19.27 -10.28
C ALA A 111 -2.43 -18.15 -9.44
N VAL A 112 -1.20 -17.75 -9.77
CA VAL A 112 -0.50 -16.68 -9.06
C VAL A 112 -1.03 -15.30 -9.42
N GLY A 113 -1.53 -15.08 -10.64
CA GLY A 113 -2.19 -13.84 -11.05
C GLY A 113 -3.43 -13.56 -10.22
N HIS A 114 -4.30 -14.55 -10.01
CA HIS A 114 -5.44 -14.44 -9.09
C HIS A 114 -5.00 -14.18 -7.66
N ALA A 115 -4.01 -14.92 -7.18
CA ALA A 115 -3.49 -14.78 -5.84
C ALA A 115 -2.88 -13.39 -5.55
N LEU A 116 -2.27 -12.72 -6.53
CA LEU A 116 -1.78 -11.34 -6.38
C LEU A 116 -2.90 -10.30 -6.33
N VAL A 117 -3.98 -10.52 -7.07
CA VAL A 117 -5.15 -9.62 -7.06
C VAL A 117 -5.93 -9.79 -5.75
N GLU A 118 -6.18 -11.02 -5.34
CA GLU A 118 -6.98 -11.37 -4.16
C GLU A 118 -6.19 -11.26 -2.85
N GLY A 119 -4.86 -11.40 -2.92
CA GLY A 119 -3.95 -11.44 -1.78
C GLY A 119 -3.69 -12.87 -1.30
N GLN A 120 -2.47 -13.09 -0.81
CA GLN A 120 -2.02 -14.38 -0.26
C GLN A 120 -1.76 -14.27 1.25
N LEU A 121 -2.54 -13.47 1.97
CA LEU A 121 -2.28 -13.18 3.38
C LEU A 121 -2.12 -14.46 4.21
N TYR A 122 -3.00 -15.44 4.01
CA TYR A 122 -2.99 -16.70 4.78
C TYR A 122 -1.73 -17.56 4.53
N PHE A 123 -1.02 -17.31 3.43
CA PHE A 123 0.25 -17.99 3.09
C PHE A 123 1.49 -17.16 3.44
N ALA A 124 1.29 -16.04 4.13
CA ALA A 124 2.39 -15.18 4.54
C ALA A 124 3.26 -15.88 5.62
N GLY A 125 4.50 -16.17 5.28
CA GLY A 125 5.48 -16.78 6.19
C GLY A 125 6.39 -15.76 6.88
N THR A 126 7.41 -16.26 7.57
CA THR A 126 8.36 -15.46 8.36
C THR A 126 9.13 -14.42 7.53
N ILE A 127 9.42 -14.72 6.24
CA ILE A 127 10.09 -13.77 5.34
C ILE A 127 9.21 -12.57 5.05
N HIS A 128 7.89 -12.77 4.89
CA HIS A 128 6.92 -11.70 4.70
C HIS A 128 6.79 -10.84 5.97
N LEU A 129 6.82 -11.48 7.14
CA LEU A 129 6.80 -10.79 8.43
C LEU A 129 8.05 -9.92 8.61
N ALA A 130 9.23 -10.47 8.30
CA ALA A 130 10.47 -9.72 8.36
C ALA A 130 10.45 -8.52 7.40
N ALA A 131 10.00 -8.72 6.15
CA ALA A 131 9.87 -7.65 5.16
C ALA A 131 8.87 -6.56 5.62
N ALA A 132 7.70 -6.96 6.12
CA ALA A 132 6.70 -6.02 6.65
C ALA A 132 7.22 -5.25 7.87
N ALA A 133 7.94 -5.91 8.77
CA ALA A 133 8.55 -5.28 9.94
C ALA A 133 9.63 -4.26 9.54
N VAL A 134 10.52 -4.62 8.61
CA VAL A 134 11.56 -3.72 8.08
C VAL A 134 10.91 -2.49 7.44
N VAL A 135 9.93 -2.68 6.56
CA VAL A 135 9.21 -1.56 5.93
C VAL A 135 8.46 -0.74 6.98
N GLY A 136 7.83 -1.38 7.94
CA GLY A 136 7.16 -0.69 9.05
C GLY A 136 8.10 0.22 9.83
N VAL A 137 9.27 -0.29 10.21
CA VAL A 137 10.31 0.51 10.89
C VAL A 137 10.80 1.65 10.01
N LEU A 138 11.10 1.39 8.73
CA LEU A 138 11.52 2.42 7.78
C LEU A 138 10.48 3.53 7.62
N VAL A 139 9.19 3.18 7.60
CA VAL A 139 8.11 4.16 7.52
C VAL A 139 7.97 4.95 8.81
N VAL A 140 7.94 4.29 9.97
CA VAL A 140 7.78 4.95 11.28
C VAL A 140 8.95 5.91 11.57
N VAL A 141 10.18 5.53 11.21
CA VAL A 141 11.37 6.37 11.40
C VAL A 141 11.53 7.39 10.28
N GLY A 142 11.28 7.00 9.05
CA GLY A 142 11.49 7.85 7.86
C GLY A 142 10.43 8.95 7.71
N LEU A 143 9.15 8.66 8.00
CA LEU A 143 8.09 9.66 7.81
C LEU A 143 8.29 10.94 8.63
N PRO A 144 8.62 10.91 9.93
CA PRO A 144 8.86 12.14 10.69
C PRO A 144 10.01 12.99 10.12
N VAL A 145 11.02 12.34 9.53
CA VAL A 145 12.17 13.02 8.92
C VAL A 145 11.81 13.65 7.57
N LEU A 146 10.99 12.95 6.76
CA LEU A 146 10.59 13.41 5.43
C LEU A 146 9.44 14.44 5.48
N MET A 147 8.54 14.28 6.43
CA MET A 147 7.28 15.02 6.55
C MET A 147 7.44 16.54 6.56
N PRO A 148 8.39 17.17 7.31
CA PRO A 148 8.51 18.62 7.33
C PRO A 148 8.78 19.22 5.96
N THR A 149 9.64 18.54 5.17
CA THR A 149 9.97 19.00 3.79
C THR A 149 8.77 18.81 2.86
N LEU A 150 8.10 17.66 2.92
CA LEU A 150 6.95 17.36 2.07
C LEU A 150 5.75 18.28 2.36
N ILE A 151 5.50 18.61 3.63
CA ILE A 151 4.44 19.55 4.01
C ILE A 151 4.80 20.95 3.53
N ARG A 152 6.06 21.39 3.73
CA ARG A 152 6.53 22.71 3.31
C ARG A 152 6.42 22.89 1.81
N SER A 153 6.81 21.90 1.01
CA SER A 153 6.71 21.95 -0.45
C SER A 153 5.27 22.11 -0.94
N ARG A 154 4.30 21.57 -0.20
CA ARG A 154 2.88 21.70 -0.53
C ARG A 154 2.29 23.04 -0.12
N LEU A 155 2.66 23.54 1.08
CA LEU A 155 2.14 24.79 1.63
C LEU A 155 2.77 26.03 1.00
N LEU A 156 4.03 25.93 0.57
CA LEU A 156 4.81 27.04 0.00
C LEU A 156 5.33 26.65 -1.39
N PRO A 157 4.47 26.66 -2.43
CA PRO A 157 4.88 26.37 -3.80
C PRO A 157 5.98 27.33 -4.25
N GLY A 158 7.06 26.80 -4.83
CA GLY A 158 8.19 27.59 -5.28
C GLY A 158 9.27 27.90 -4.23
N HIS A 159 9.02 27.67 -2.94
CA HIS A 159 10.01 27.88 -1.88
C HIS A 159 11.32 27.12 -2.12
N GLU A 160 11.22 25.89 -2.60
CA GLU A 160 12.37 25.02 -2.90
C GLU A 160 13.22 25.59 -4.03
N VAL A 161 12.58 26.09 -5.08
CA VAL A 161 13.23 26.67 -6.26
C VAL A 161 13.89 28.01 -5.88
N SER A 162 13.15 28.89 -5.19
CA SER A 162 13.62 30.21 -4.78
C SER A 162 14.83 30.13 -3.84
N ASN A 163 14.88 29.13 -2.99
CA ASN A 163 15.98 28.93 -2.04
C ASN A 163 17.04 27.93 -2.51
N ARG A 164 16.97 27.46 -3.77
CA ARG A 164 17.91 26.47 -4.36
C ARG A 164 18.10 25.22 -3.49
N LEU A 165 17.04 24.76 -2.82
CA LEU A 165 17.10 23.59 -1.95
C LEU A 165 17.16 22.31 -2.78
N LYS A 166 18.01 21.37 -2.37
CA LYS A 166 18.08 20.03 -3.00
C LYS A 166 16.95 19.11 -2.50
N ALA A 167 15.70 19.58 -2.58
CA ALA A 167 14.53 18.88 -2.03
C ALA A 167 14.20 17.58 -2.77
N TRP A 168 14.71 17.38 -3.99
CA TRP A 168 14.48 16.15 -4.76
C TRP A 168 14.85 14.86 -3.98
N ARG A 169 15.86 14.92 -3.11
CA ARG A 169 16.27 13.78 -2.28
C ARG A 169 15.19 13.34 -1.29
N TRP A 170 14.47 14.30 -0.73
CA TRP A 170 13.38 14.05 0.22
C TRP A 170 12.14 13.51 -0.49
N HIS A 171 11.83 14.05 -1.67
CA HIS A 171 10.75 13.55 -2.51
C HIS A 171 11.04 12.13 -2.98
N PHE A 172 12.24 11.87 -3.48
CA PHE A 172 12.66 10.54 -3.91
C PHE A 172 12.69 9.55 -2.73
N GLY A 173 13.20 9.95 -1.56
CA GLY A 173 13.20 9.12 -0.36
C GLY A 173 11.78 8.68 0.03
N PHE A 174 10.81 9.58 -0.08
CA PHE A 174 9.42 9.23 0.14
C PHE A 174 8.87 8.29 -0.95
N ASP A 175 9.18 8.53 -2.22
CA ASP A 175 8.74 7.68 -3.32
C ASP A 175 9.30 6.24 -3.17
N VAL A 176 10.53 6.08 -2.67
CA VAL A 176 11.12 4.78 -2.31
C VAL A 176 10.36 4.11 -1.17
N LEU A 177 10.04 4.85 -0.08
CA LEU A 177 9.25 4.29 1.02
C LEU A 177 7.84 3.86 0.57
N ALA A 178 7.20 4.68 -0.26
CA ALA A 178 5.90 4.34 -0.84
C ALA A 178 5.97 3.10 -1.74
N ALA A 179 7.02 3.01 -2.57
CA ALA A 179 7.26 1.85 -3.43
C ALA A 179 7.45 0.56 -2.60
N LEU A 180 8.27 0.58 -1.56
CA LEU A 180 8.49 -0.57 -0.69
C LEU A 180 7.22 -0.96 0.07
N GLY A 181 6.51 0.02 0.64
CA GLY A 181 5.25 -0.21 1.34
C GLY A 181 4.20 -0.84 0.44
N MET A 182 4.01 -0.29 -0.76
CA MET A 182 3.04 -0.83 -1.72
C MET A 182 3.45 -2.21 -2.26
N ALA A 183 4.75 -2.46 -2.47
CA ALA A 183 5.24 -3.75 -2.92
C ALA A 183 4.97 -4.87 -1.90
N ILE A 184 5.31 -4.65 -0.63
CA ILE A 184 5.06 -5.64 0.42
C ILE A 184 3.56 -5.77 0.69
N GLY A 185 2.81 -4.65 0.70
CA GLY A 185 1.36 -4.66 0.83
C GLY A 185 0.67 -5.46 -0.28
N ALA A 186 0.98 -5.16 -1.55
CA ALA A 186 0.41 -5.86 -2.69
C ALA A 186 0.77 -7.36 -2.69
N GLY A 187 2.01 -7.70 -2.33
CA GLY A 187 2.47 -9.09 -2.28
C GLY A 187 1.90 -9.91 -1.11
N THR A 188 1.38 -9.27 -0.06
CA THR A 188 0.86 -9.96 1.13
C THR A 188 -0.66 -9.91 1.23
N ILE A 189 -1.24 -8.71 1.30
CA ILE A 189 -2.69 -8.51 1.48
C ILE A 189 -3.46 -8.40 0.17
N GLY A 190 -2.77 -8.34 -0.95
CA GLY A 190 -3.35 -8.17 -2.29
C GLY A 190 -3.31 -6.73 -2.78
N LEU A 191 -3.28 -6.59 -4.10
CA LEU A 191 -3.09 -5.32 -4.78
C LEU A 191 -4.19 -4.30 -4.47
N MET A 192 -5.45 -4.72 -4.62
CA MET A 192 -6.61 -3.85 -4.37
C MET A 192 -6.78 -3.54 -2.88
N ALA A 193 -6.51 -4.50 -2.00
CA ALA A 193 -6.56 -4.29 -0.56
C ALA A 193 -5.48 -3.32 -0.07
N ALA A 194 -4.25 -3.44 -0.59
CA ALA A 194 -3.17 -2.50 -0.30
C ALA A 194 -3.49 -1.08 -0.78
N PHE A 195 -4.04 -0.95 -2.00
CA PHE A 195 -4.52 0.34 -2.50
C PHE A 195 -5.64 0.91 -1.63
N ALA A 196 -6.63 0.09 -1.26
CA ALA A 196 -7.73 0.54 -0.42
C ALA A 196 -7.26 1.05 0.94
N LEU A 197 -6.31 0.36 1.59
CA LEU A 197 -5.70 0.82 2.84
C LEU A 197 -4.90 2.13 2.68
N ALA A 198 -4.20 2.30 1.57
CA ALA A 198 -3.46 3.52 1.32
C ALA A 198 -4.37 4.70 0.90
N PHE A 199 -5.58 4.45 0.44
CA PHE A 199 -6.49 5.48 -0.08
C PHE A 199 -7.65 5.81 0.86
N VAL A 200 -8.43 4.80 1.30
CA VAL A 200 -9.71 5.00 2.01
C VAL A 200 -9.53 5.58 3.42
N PRO A 201 -8.68 5.02 4.31
CA PRO A 201 -8.46 5.58 5.63
C PRO A 201 -7.91 7.02 5.61
N PRO A 202 -6.91 7.38 4.78
CA PRO A 202 -6.50 8.77 4.60
C PRO A 202 -7.63 9.67 4.10
N TRP A 203 -8.41 9.21 3.12
CA TRP A 203 -9.52 9.98 2.58
C TRP A 203 -10.56 10.33 3.66
N ALA A 204 -10.91 9.40 4.52
CA ALA A 204 -11.82 9.62 5.64
C ALA A 204 -11.18 10.51 6.72
N ALA A 205 -9.93 10.23 7.09
CA ALA A 205 -9.22 10.96 8.13
C ALA A 205 -9.06 12.45 7.80
N PHE A 206 -8.77 12.81 6.56
CA PHE A 206 -8.68 14.22 6.13
C PHE A 206 -10.00 14.98 6.24
N ARG A 207 -11.15 14.31 6.18
CA ARG A 207 -12.47 14.94 6.37
C ARG A 207 -12.84 15.11 7.84
N ILE A 208 -12.30 14.26 8.71
CA ILE A 208 -12.68 14.18 10.11
C ILE A 208 -11.73 15.01 11.00
N SER A 209 -10.43 15.04 10.66
CA SER A 209 -9.41 15.61 11.52
C SER A 209 -9.16 17.10 11.26
N ARG A 210 -8.82 17.82 12.35
CA ARG A 210 -8.51 19.26 12.30
C ARG A 210 -7.02 19.53 12.16
N ASN A 211 -6.16 18.58 12.53
CA ASN A 211 -4.70 18.71 12.50
C ASN A 211 -4.02 17.44 12.00
N TRP A 212 -2.80 17.61 11.49
CA TRP A 212 -2.03 16.55 10.85
C TRP A 212 -1.79 15.33 11.75
N ARG A 213 -1.45 15.55 13.02
CA ARG A 213 -1.20 14.44 13.97
C ARG A 213 -2.45 13.59 14.18
N HIS A 214 -3.61 14.22 14.38
CA HIS A 214 -4.88 13.50 14.48
C HIS A 214 -5.24 12.78 13.18
N CYS A 215 -4.98 13.41 12.03
CA CYS A 215 -5.21 12.78 10.73
C CYS A 215 -4.42 11.46 10.60
N THR A 216 -3.13 11.48 10.95
CA THR A 216 -2.26 10.31 10.88
C THR A 216 -2.73 9.19 11.81
N LEU A 217 -3.07 9.52 13.06
CA LEU A 217 -3.55 8.55 14.05
C LEU A 217 -4.92 7.96 13.66
N ILE A 218 -5.87 8.81 13.24
CA ILE A 218 -7.19 8.36 12.81
C ILE A 218 -7.08 7.46 11.58
N SER A 219 -6.25 7.84 10.60
CA SER A 219 -6.03 7.05 9.40
C SER A 219 -5.46 5.66 9.71
N ALA A 220 -4.42 5.58 10.54
CA ALA A 220 -3.87 4.30 10.97
C ALA A 220 -4.88 3.49 11.80
N GLY A 221 -5.62 4.14 12.70
CA GLY A 221 -6.68 3.51 13.50
C GLY A 221 -7.78 2.90 12.65
N ILE A 222 -8.29 3.63 11.64
CA ILE A 222 -9.29 3.11 10.68
C ILE A 222 -8.74 1.88 9.95
N GLY A 223 -7.49 1.95 9.47
CA GLY A 223 -6.85 0.83 8.77
C GLY A 223 -6.76 -0.41 9.64
N VAL A 224 -6.26 -0.27 10.87
CA VAL A 224 -6.10 -1.38 11.82
C VAL A 224 -7.45 -1.98 12.24
N VAL A 225 -8.43 -1.15 12.59
CA VAL A 225 -9.76 -1.63 13.00
C VAL A 225 -10.45 -2.35 11.83
N ALA A 226 -10.44 -1.76 10.64
CA ALA A 226 -11.00 -2.39 9.45
C ALA A 226 -10.30 -3.71 9.12
N TYR A 227 -8.98 -3.79 9.29
CA TYR A 227 -8.22 -5.01 9.13
C TYR A 227 -8.68 -6.13 10.08
N ILE A 228 -8.77 -5.82 11.38
CA ILE A 228 -9.19 -6.81 12.41
C ILE A 228 -10.59 -7.33 12.10
N ILE A 229 -11.53 -6.45 11.75
CA ILE A 229 -12.90 -6.83 11.38
C ILE A 229 -12.89 -7.70 10.11
N ALA A 230 -12.16 -7.27 9.08
CA ALA A 230 -12.08 -7.99 7.82
C ALA A 230 -11.44 -9.37 7.98
N PHE A 231 -10.38 -9.49 8.80
CA PHE A 231 -9.73 -10.77 9.08
C PHE A 231 -10.68 -11.74 9.78
N ALA A 232 -11.42 -11.28 10.78
CA ALA A 232 -12.40 -12.09 11.48
C ALA A 232 -13.56 -12.52 10.55
N LEU A 233 -14.07 -11.60 9.72
CA LEU A 233 -15.15 -11.90 8.77
C LEU A 233 -14.68 -12.85 7.66
N ALA A 234 -13.51 -12.65 7.09
CA ALA A 234 -12.97 -13.49 6.02
C ALA A 234 -12.79 -14.94 6.50
N LEU A 235 -12.25 -15.14 7.71
CA LEU A 235 -12.12 -16.47 8.30
C LEU A 235 -13.47 -17.09 8.67
N SER A 236 -14.44 -16.30 9.17
CA SER A 236 -15.74 -16.85 9.58
C SER A 236 -16.66 -17.19 8.43
N LEU A 237 -16.51 -16.50 7.29
CA LEU A 237 -17.35 -16.67 6.10
C LEU A 237 -16.65 -17.46 4.98
N ASP A 238 -15.41 -17.92 5.21
CA ASP A 238 -14.58 -18.60 4.21
C ASP A 238 -14.45 -17.80 2.91
N GLN A 239 -14.16 -16.50 3.06
CA GLN A 239 -14.07 -15.57 1.94
C GLN A 239 -12.63 -15.10 1.71
N PRO A 240 -12.26 -14.72 0.47
CA PRO A 240 -10.96 -14.17 0.18
C PRO A 240 -10.76 -12.83 0.93
N PHE A 241 -9.63 -12.71 1.62
CA PHE A 241 -9.36 -11.60 2.54
C PHE A 241 -9.40 -10.21 1.86
N GLY A 242 -8.78 -10.09 0.68
CA GLY A 242 -8.65 -8.81 -0.03
C GLY A 242 -10.00 -8.13 -0.30
N PRO A 243 -10.94 -8.79 -0.98
CA PRO A 243 -12.29 -8.26 -1.23
C PRO A 243 -13.06 -7.92 0.05
N VAL A 244 -12.95 -8.74 1.09
CA VAL A 244 -13.62 -8.49 2.39
C VAL A 244 -13.07 -7.22 3.03
N LEU A 245 -11.75 -7.03 3.03
CA LEU A 245 -11.12 -5.81 3.56
C LEU A 245 -11.58 -4.55 2.81
N VAL A 246 -11.62 -4.61 1.48
CA VAL A 246 -12.10 -3.48 0.67
C VAL A 246 -13.56 -3.16 1.01
N ALA A 247 -14.43 -4.16 1.10
CA ALA A 247 -15.83 -3.97 1.44
C ALA A 247 -15.99 -3.34 2.84
N VAL A 248 -15.28 -3.86 3.85
CA VAL A 248 -15.31 -3.32 5.23
C VAL A 248 -14.83 -1.87 5.24
N LEU A 249 -13.74 -1.54 4.56
CA LEU A 249 -13.24 -0.18 4.48
C LEU A 249 -14.24 0.78 3.84
N VAL A 250 -14.82 0.42 2.70
CA VAL A 250 -15.76 1.29 1.97
C VAL A 250 -17.05 1.50 2.75
N VAL A 251 -17.61 0.42 3.30
CA VAL A 251 -18.87 0.51 4.06
C VAL A 251 -18.70 1.29 5.36
N SER A 252 -17.67 0.97 6.15
CA SER A 252 -17.46 1.62 7.45
C SER A 252 -17.11 3.11 7.33
N THR A 253 -16.25 3.47 6.37
CA THR A 253 -15.85 4.86 6.16
C THR A 253 -16.91 5.66 5.42
N GLY A 254 -17.62 5.05 4.46
CA GLY A 254 -18.76 5.66 3.76
C GLY A 254 -19.87 6.06 4.73
N ALA A 255 -20.27 5.15 5.61
CA ALA A 255 -21.26 5.40 6.66
C ALA A 255 -20.79 6.53 7.60
N ALA A 256 -19.55 6.49 8.09
CA ALA A 256 -19.01 7.50 9.00
C ALA A 256 -18.97 8.92 8.39
N VAL A 257 -18.66 9.02 7.10
CA VAL A 257 -18.62 10.31 6.39
C VAL A 257 -20.03 10.83 6.12
N MET A 258 -20.99 9.96 5.76
CA MET A 258 -22.38 10.37 5.53
C MET A 258 -23.05 10.90 6.81
N ILE A 259 -22.86 10.24 7.96
CA ILE A 259 -23.42 10.67 9.25
C ILE A 259 -22.93 12.07 9.64
N ARG A 260 -21.74 12.47 9.22
CA ARG A 260 -21.15 13.76 9.58
C ARG A 260 -21.45 14.90 8.58
N SER A 261 -22.03 14.57 7.44
CA SER A 261 -22.46 15.54 6.41
C SER A 261 -23.83 16.13 6.68
N TYR A 262 -24.53 15.58 7.65
CA TYR A 262 -25.78 16.07 8.23
C TYR A 262 -25.52 16.72 9.60
#